data_2cdb0b5d5f1d12c0bd4849e145234e41
#
_entry.id   2cdb0b5d5f1d12c0bd4849e145234e41
#
_cell.length_a   1.000
_cell.length_b   1.000
_cell.length_c   1.000
_cell.angle_alpha   90.00
_cell.angle_beta   90.00
_cell.angle_gamma   90.00
#
_symmetry.space_group_name_H-M   'P 1'
#
loop_
_entity.id
_entity.type
_entity.pdbx_description
1 polymer ?
#
loop_
_entity_poly.entity_id
_entity_poly.type
_entity_poly.pdbx_seq_one_letter_code
_entity_poly.pdbx_strand_id
1 'polypeptide(L)'
;MPEPTNEPRAPAAVAGRRRFLVVLIKPSHYDSDGYVIQWHRSTIPSNSLASLYGLLDGCAASKTLGPDVDIEIEAYDECNTIIDVKGVIRRLRQAGAGFVGLVGVQSNQFPRALDLGRQFRAAGLPVIIGGFHVSGCLSMLSELPPDLKEAGELGITLYAGEGEGRMGDLLRDVDTGALKPVYNFLADMPGMEAAALPVLPRWAVTRVAGHYASFDAGRGCPFQCSFCTIINVQGRKSRHRTADDVEAIVRANAAQGITRFFVTDDNFARNSNWEPILDRLIQLREQDGFSIRLFLQVDTLCHRIPGFIEKSARAGCTAVFIGLENINPESLMGTKKRQNKIWEYREMLQAWKRAKVLTYAGYILGFPTDTPESIARDIEIIKQELPIDLLEFFFLTPLPGSEDHQKLHRAGVPMDPDMNNYDLEHACTGHPVMSKETWERVYNEAWTRYYSPEHVETIMRRAVVSGISKSKIFDGVTMFGGSPLIEGVHPLQFGYVRRKVRTSRRYGMPIVNPLIFYPWRLFDLAATMGRWLQLVRRNRRIQARVEADPARMSYMDEALTPTTSGAIDHFVEVFADKIPNTHGRPVQPVAAAGG
;
A
#
# COMPACT_ATOMS: atom_id res chain seq x y z
N MET A 1 -29.22 11.69 12.42
CA MET A 1 -29.50 10.55 13.30
C MET A 1 -28.18 9.83 13.54
N PRO A 2 -27.76 9.52 14.75
CA PRO A 2 -26.57 8.72 14.98
C PRO A 2 -26.86 7.31 14.46
N GLU A 3 -26.01 6.83 13.51
CA GLU A 3 -26.00 5.42 13.10
C GLU A 3 -25.77 4.55 14.35
N PRO A 4 -26.44 3.39 14.45
CA PRO A 4 -26.20 2.48 15.57
C PRO A 4 -24.73 2.07 15.53
N THR A 5 -24.04 2.30 16.63
CA THR A 5 -22.69 1.79 16.88
C THR A 5 -22.77 0.27 16.87
N ASN A 6 -22.52 -0.34 15.71
CA ASN A 6 -22.32 -1.78 15.57
C ASN A 6 -20.92 -2.14 16.10
N GLU A 7 -20.67 -1.80 17.37
CA GLU A 7 -19.55 -2.39 18.10
C GLU A 7 -19.85 -3.87 18.30
N PRO A 8 -18.87 -4.75 18.14
CA PRO A 8 -19.06 -6.17 18.40
C PRO A 8 -19.55 -6.32 19.85
N ARG A 9 -20.82 -6.69 20.05
CA ARG A 9 -21.27 -7.19 21.35
C ARG A 9 -20.44 -8.43 21.62
N ALA A 10 -19.65 -8.37 22.68
CA ALA A 10 -18.98 -9.56 23.19
C ALA A 10 -20.02 -10.68 23.33
N PRO A 11 -19.77 -11.88 22.82
CA PRO A 11 -20.64 -13.01 23.08
C PRO A 11 -20.82 -13.16 24.59
N ALA A 12 -22.03 -13.50 25.02
CA ALA A 12 -22.30 -13.71 26.43
C ALA A 12 -21.38 -14.81 26.96
N ALA A 13 -20.64 -14.51 28.06
CA ALA A 13 -19.74 -15.45 28.68
C ALA A 13 -20.50 -16.74 29.04
N VAL A 14 -20.05 -17.86 28.48
CA VAL A 14 -20.52 -19.18 28.91
C VAL A 14 -19.98 -19.39 30.32
N ALA A 15 -20.84 -19.58 31.28
CA ALA A 15 -20.48 -19.72 32.68
C ALA A 15 -19.44 -20.86 32.85
N GLY A 16 -18.27 -20.54 33.44
CA GLY A 16 -17.21 -21.50 33.76
C GLY A 16 -16.00 -21.50 32.83
N ARG A 17 -15.97 -20.75 31.71
CA ARG A 17 -14.81 -20.66 30.80
C ARG A 17 -13.98 -19.41 31.05
N ARG A 18 -12.65 -19.55 30.99
CA ARG A 18 -11.71 -18.43 31.08
C ARG A 18 -11.65 -17.71 29.74
N ARG A 19 -11.71 -16.39 29.75
CA ARG A 19 -11.57 -15.56 28.55
C ARG A 19 -10.11 -15.17 28.34
N PHE A 20 -9.66 -15.18 27.10
CA PHE A 20 -8.37 -14.68 26.66
C PHE A 20 -8.60 -13.70 25.49
N LEU A 21 -8.37 -12.42 25.71
CA LEU A 21 -8.68 -11.38 24.72
C LEU A 21 -7.41 -10.93 23.96
N VAL A 22 -7.45 -11.05 22.65
CA VAL A 22 -6.44 -10.48 21.76
C VAL A 22 -7.00 -9.25 21.05
N VAL A 23 -6.34 -8.11 21.21
CA VAL A 23 -6.72 -6.87 20.52
C VAL A 23 -5.66 -6.52 19.48
N LEU A 24 -5.97 -6.72 18.21
CA LEU A 24 -5.12 -6.36 17.10
C LEU A 24 -5.41 -4.93 16.65
N ILE A 25 -4.39 -4.11 16.57
CA ILE A 25 -4.49 -2.72 16.08
C ILE A 25 -3.44 -2.53 14.97
N LYS A 26 -3.90 -2.20 13.77
CA LYS A 26 -3.00 -1.65 12.75
C LYS A 26 -2.95 -0.15 12.98
N PRO A 27 -1.82 0.41 13.46
CA PRO A 27 -1.71 1.84 13.74
C PRO A 27 -1.73 2.66 12.45
N SER A 28 -2.16 3.92 12.57
CA SER A 28 -1.94 4.96 11.57
C SER A 28 -0.61 5.67 11.83
N HIS A 29 -0.45 6.90 11.35
CA HIS A 29 0.69 7.77 11.62
C HIS A 29 0.21 9.20 11.83
N TYR A 30 1.13 10.15 12.04
CA TYR A 30 0.79 11.53 12.36
C TYR A 30 0.89 12.43 11.13
N ASP A 31 -0.01 13.43 11.06
CA ASP A 31 0.15 14.55 10.14
C ASP A 31 1.19 15.56 10.69
N SER A 32 1.51 16.59 9.90
CA SER A 32 2.46 17.64 10.27
C SER A 32 2.08 18.40 11.54
N ASP A 33 0.80 18.46 11.90
CA ASP A 33 0.30 19.05 13.13
C ASP A 33 0.38 18.08 14.33
N GLY A 34 0.79 16.83 14.10
CA GLY A 34 0.87 15.77 15.10
C GLY A 34 -0.45 15.09 15.42
N TYR A 35 -1.50 15.29 14.64
CA TYR A 35 -2.74 14.53 14.77
C TYR A 35 -2.67 13.23 13.98
N VAL A 36 -3.28 12.17 14.53
CA VAL A 36 -3.38 10.88 13.84
C VAL A 36 -4.17 11.03 12.54
N ILE A 37 -3.64 10.51 11.44
CA ILE A 37 -4.33 10.48 10.16
C ILE A 37 -5.42 9.41 10.21
N GLN A 38 -6.66 9.87 10.26
CA GLN A 38 -7.84 9.02 10.38
C GLN A 38 -8.96 9.51 9.47
N TRP A 39 -9.73 8.55 8.97
CA TRP A 39 -10.85 8.78 8.06
C TRP A 39 -12.13 8.13 8.57
N HIS A 40 -13.27 8.56 8.05
CA HIS A 40 -14.51 7.81 8.26
C HIS A 40 -14.46 6.45 7.56
N ARG A 41 -13.85 6.41 6.35
CA ARG A 41 -13.52 5.18 5.62
C ARG A 41 -12.14 5.31 4.99
N SER A 42 -11.27 4.33 5.19
CA SER A 42 -10.00 4.23 4.47
C SER A 42 -10.22 3.72 3.04
N THR A 43 -9.24 3.92 2.16
CA THR A 43 -9.31 3.38 0.78
C THR A 43 -8.63 2.03 0.64
N ILE A 44 -7.61 1.75 1.45
CA ILE A 44 -6.81 0.53 1.36
C ILE A 44 -7.07 -0.37 2.56
N PRO A 45 -7.39 -1.66 2.35
CA PRO A 45 -7.52 -2.65 3.42
C PRO A 45 -6.16 -3.11 3.92
N SER A 46 -6.08 -3.53 5.18
CA SER A 46 -4.85 -4.07 5.77
C SER A 46 -4.78 -5.58 5.66
N ASN A 47 -3.85 -6.10 4.83
CA ASN A 47 -3.61 -7.53 4.74
C ASN A 47 -2.97 -8.10 6.01
N SER A 48 -2.02 -7.39 6.63
CA SER A 48 -1.40 -7.85 7.88
C SER A 48 -2.43 -8.05 9.00
N LEU A 49 -3.41 -7.14 9.09
CA LEU A 49 -4.50 -7.29 10.06
C LEU A 49 -5.37 -8.51 9.73
N ALA A 50 -5.69 -8.72 8.45
CA ALA A 50 -6.50 -9.86 8.00
C ALA A 50 -5.79 -11.19 8.23
N SER A 51 -4.50 -11.28 7.87
CA SER A 51 -3.69 -12.49 8.04
C SER A 51 -3.56 -12.88 9.52
N LEU A 52 -3.21 -11.93 10.38
CA LEU A 52 -3.07 -12.23 11.81
C LEU A 52 -4.42 -12.53 12.49
N TYR A 53 -5.50 -11.86 12.07
CA TYR A 53 -6.84 -12.21 12.51
C TYR A 53 -7.17 -13.66 12.17
N GLY A 54 -6.97 -14.09 10.93
CA GLY A 54 -7.23 -15.46 10.51
C GLY A 54 -6.37 -16.50 11.23
N LEU A 55 -5.07 -16.22 11.45
CA LEU A 55 -4.18 -17.11 12.21
C LEU A 55 -4.65 -17.29 13.65
N LEU A 56 -5.06 -16.22 14.31
CA LEU A 56 -5.57 -16.27 15.69
C LEU A 56 -6.95 -16.91 15.77
N ASP A 57 -7.82 -16.69 14.79
CA ASP A 57 -9.12 -17.35 14.68
C ASP A 57 -8.95 -18.87 14.53
N GLY A 58 -7.96 -19.31 13.74
CA GLY A 58 -7.54 -20.71 13.66
C GLY A 58 -7.06 -21.27 15.02
N CYS A 59 -6.31 -20.48 15.79
CA CYS A 59 -5.91 -20.85 17.15
C CYS A 59 -7.12 -20.93 18.11
N ALA A 60 -8.08 -20.05 17.98
CA ALA A 60 -9.32 -20.08 18.76
C ALA A 60 -10.16 -21.32 18.43
N ALA A 61 -10.31 -21.62 17.12
CA ALA A 61 -11.04 -22.81 16.66
C ALA A 61 -10.41 -24.11 17.12
N SER A 62 -9.07 -24.19 17.09
CA SER A 62 -8.29 -25.38 17.55
C SER A 62 -8.13 -25.48 19.07
N LYS A 63 -8.68 -24.53 19.84
CA LYS A 63 -8.55 -24.50 21.31
C LYS A 63 -7.09 -24.56 21.78
N THR A 64 -6.21 -23.80 21.18
CA THR A 64 -4.75 -23.82 21.39
C THR A 64 -4.33 -23.63 22.87
N LEU A 65 -5.12 -22.87 23.67
CA LEU A 65 -4.90 -22.64 25.09
C LEU A 65 -5.66 -23.63 26.00
N GLY A 66 -6.25 -24.66 25.44
CA GLY A 66 -7.04 -25.66 26.14
C GLY A 66 -8.56 -25.50 25.96
N PRO A 67 -9.33 -26.57 26.27
CA PRO A 67 -10.77 -26.62 25.99
C PRO A 67 -11.59 -25.58 26.80
N ASP A 68 -11.09 -25.19 27.99
CA ASP A 68 -11.76 -24.30 28.91
C ASP A 68 -11.40 -22.82 28.72
N VAL A 69 -10.62 -22.48 27.67
CA VAL A 69 -10.23 -21.12 27.33
C VAL A 69 -10.92 -20.67 26.05
N ASP A 70 -11.65 -19.57 26.11
CA ASP A 70 -12.24 -18.93 24.95
C ASP A 70 -11.34 -17.76 24.51
N ILE A 71 -10.69 -17.91 23.35
CA ILE A 71 -9.87 -16.87 22.72
C ILE A 71 -10.81 -15.97 21.92
N GLU A 72 -10.88 -14.70 22.31
CA GLU A 72 -11.63 -13.65 21.63
C GLU A 72 -10.66 -12.73 20.89
N ILE A 73 -11.02 -12.31 19.66
CA ILE A 73 -10.15 -11.48 18.83
C ILE A 73 -10.91 -10.23 18.38
N GLU A 74 -10.36 -9.07 18.69
CA GLU A 74 -10.78 -7.79 18.18
C GLU A 74 -9.74 -7.28 17.17
N ALA A 75 -10.16 -6.72 16.03
CA ALA A 75 -9.26 -6.24 15.00
C ALA A 75 -9.64 -4.82 14.54
N TYR A 76 -8.74 -3.86 14.71
CA TYR A 76 -8.97 -2.45 14.42
C TYR A 76 -7.91 -1.89 13.46
N ASP A 77 -8.36 -1.28 12.35
CA ASP A 77 -7.52 -0.43 11.51
C ASP A 77 -7.68 1.02 11.97
N GLU A 78 -6.64 1.61 12.57
CA GLU A 78 -6.71 2.98 13.08
C GLU A 78 -6.89 4.00 11.95
N CYS A 79 -6.58 3.68 10.70
CA CYS A 79 -6.86 4.57 9.58
C CYS A 79 -8.37 4.88 9.41
N ASN A 80 -9.26 4.00 9.89
CA ASN A 80 -10.72 4.17 9.77
C ASN A 80 -11.48 3.99 11.09
N THR A 81 -10.78 3.67 12.18
CA THR A 81 -11.37 3.41 13.48
C THR A 81 -10.63 4.18 14.57
N ILE A 82 -11.34 4.98 15.36
CA ILE A 82 -10.76 5.66 16.53
C ILE A 82 -10.50 4.61 17.62
N ILE A 83 -9.25 4.53 18.09
CA ILE A 83 -8.89 3.59 19.15
C ILE A 83 -9.26 4.16 20.52
N ASP A 84 -10.27 3.57 21.16
CA ASP A 84 -10.61 3.84 22.57
C ASP A 84 -9.67 3.06 23.49
N VAL A 85 -8.48 3.63 23.74
CA VAL A 85 -7.46 3.01 24.60
C VAL A 85 -8.01 2.65 25.97
N LYS A 86 -8.81 3.52 26.60
CA LYS A 86 -9.40 3.26 27.92
C LYS A 86 -10.39 2.09 27.88
N GLY A 87 -11.19 2.02 26.83
CA GLY A 87 -12.13 0.92 26.61
C GLY A 87 -11.40 -0.41 26.37
N VAL A 88 -10.33 -0.41 25.56
CA VAL A 88 -9.49 -1.60 25.35
C VAL A 88 -8.88 -2.09 26.67
N ILE A 89 -8.29 -1.19 27.47
CA ILE A 89 -7.70 -1.51 28.78
C ILE A 89 -8.77 -2.15 29.69
N ARG A 90 -9.97 -1.57 29.74
CA ARG A 90 -11.08 -2.10 30.56
C ARG A 90 -11.48 -3.51 30.12
N ARG A 91 -11.64 -3.76 28.81
CA ARG A 91 -12.01 -5.10 28.28
C ARG A 91 -10.93 -6.15 28.55
N LEU A 92 -9.65 -5.83 28.36
CA LEU A 92 -8.55 -6.75 28.67
C LEU A 92 -8.48 -7.09 30.15
N ARG A 93 -8.68 -6.09 31.04
CA ARG A 93 -8.75 -6.35 32.50
C ARG A 93 -9.96 -7.22 32.88
N GLN A 94 -11.10 -7.03 32.21
CA GLN A 94 -12.29 -7.86 32.42
C GLN A 94 -12.14 -9.29 31.90
N ALA A 95 -11.38 -9.49 30.84
CA ALA A 95 -11.03 -10.81 30.34
C ALA A 95 -10.05 -11.56 31.28
N GLY A 96 -9.21 -10.82 32.01
CA GLY A 96 -8.24 -11.36 32.95
C GLY A 96 -6.95 -11.85 32.31
N ALA A 97 -6.96 -12.19 31.02
CA ALA A 97 -5.79 -12.60 30.23
C ALA A 97 -5.89 -12.06 28.80
N GLY A 98 -4.73 -11.84 28.15
CA GLY A 98 -4.66 -11.38 26.77
C GLY A 98 -3.55 -10.35 26.53
N PHE A 99 -3.53 -9.78 25.33
CA PHE A 99 -2.52 -8.80 24.93
C PHE A 99 -3.03 -7.84 23.85
N VAL A 100 -2.26 -6.76 23.63
CA VAL A 100 -2.43 -5.88 22.49
C VAL A 100 -1.35 -6.15 21.45
N GLY A 101 -1.74 -6.50 20.23
CA GLY A 101 -0.87 -6.63 19.08
C GLY A 101 -0.93 -5.38 18.19
N LEU A 102 0.17 -4.64 18.07
CA LEU A 102 0.33 -3.54 17.11
C LEU A 102 0.94 -4.14 15.84
N VAL A 103 0.12 -4.27 14.80
CA VAL A 103 0.38 -5.19 13.69
C VAL A 103 0.57 -4.49 12.34
N GLY A 104 1.41 -5.06 11.48
CA GLY A 104 1.68 -4.53 10.15
C GLY A 104 2.34 -3.15 10.17
N VAL A 105 3.11 -2.86 11.23
CA VAL A 105 3.69 -1.54 11.47
C VAL A 105 4.76 -1.22 10.44
N GLN A 106 4.51 -0.18 9.63
CA GLN A 106 5.46 0.42 8.71
C GLN A 106 6.34 1.45 9.46
N SER A 107 7.41 1.94 8.81
CA SER A 107 8.33 2.88 9.46
C SER A 107 7.62 4.15 9.92
N ASN A 108 6.81 4.77 9.05
CA ASN A 108 6.04 5.98 9.41
C ASN A 108 4.96 5.74 10.47
N GLN A 109 4.54 4.52 10.69
CA GLN A 109 3.55 4.14 11.70
C GLN A 109 4.18 3.82 13.06
N PHE A 110 5.48 3.58 13.10
CA PHE A 110 6.16 3.13 14.32
C PHE A 110 6.08 4.14 15.47
N PRO A 111 6.23 5.47 15.28
CA PRO A 111 6.03 6.44 16.34
C PRO A 111 4.62 6.37 16.95
N ARG A 112 3.60 6.18 16.12
CA ARG A 112 2.23 6.01 16.62
C ARG A 112 2.04 4.69 17.36
N ALA A 113 2.61 3.60 16.85
CA ALA A 113 2.61 2.30 17.53
C ALA A 113 3.25 2.40 18.92
N LEU A 114 4.38 3.09 19.01
CA LEU A 114 5.08 3.31 20.28
C LEU A 114 4.22 4.10 21.27
N ASP A 115 3.55 5.17 20.82
CA ASP A 115 2.67 5.98 21.66
C ASP A 115 1.44 5.21 22.17
N LEU A 116 0.86 4.33 21.36
CA LEU A 116 -0.19 3.40 21.80
C LEU A 116 0.37 2.37 22.79
N GLY A 117 1.51 1.76 22.45
CA GLY A 117 2.18 0.78 23.28
C GLY A 117 2.51 1.32 24.67
N ARG A 118 3.03 2.53 24.75
CA ARG A 118 3.30 3.25 26.01
C ARG A 118 2.07 3.32 26.92
N GLN A 119 0.90 3.67 26.36
CA GLN A 119 -0.34 3.76 27.13
C GLN A 119 -0.81 2.40 27.66
N PHE A 120 -0.73 1.33 26.85
CA PHE A 120 -1.09 -0.02 27.26
C PHE A 120 -0.10 -0.60 28.26
N ARG A 121 1.22 -0.38 28.08
CA ARG A 121 2.25 -0.80 29.03
C ARG A 121 2.10 -0.08 30.38
N ALA A 122 1.79 1.21 30.38
CA ALA A 122 1.50 1.95 31.60
C ALA A 122 0.29 1.38 32.38
N ALA A 123 -0.64 0.70 31.68
CA ALA A 123 -1.75 0.00 32.31
C ALA A 123 -1.40 -1.45 32.77
N GLY A 124 -0.13 -1.89 32.58
CA GLY A 124 0.36 -3.22 32.94
C GLY A 124 0.00 -4.33 31.93
N LEU A 125 -0.45 -3.98 30.73
CA LEU A 125 -0.86 -4.97 29.72
C LEU A 125 0.33 -5.43 28.86
N PRO A 126 0.38 -6.70 28.43
CA PRO A 126 1.33 -7.18 27.44
C PRO A 126 1.08 -6.47 26.10
N VAL A 127 2.16 -6.01 25.45
CA VAL A 127 2.13 -5.34 24.13
C VAL A 127 3.18 -5.97 23.24
N ILE A 128 2.78 -6.26 22.00
CA ILE A 128 3.65 -6.83 20.97
C ILE A 128 3.58 -5.93 19.74
N ILE A 129 4.73 -5.51 19.19
CA ILE A 129 4.82 -4.75 17.95
C ILE A 129 5.49 -5.62 16.88
N GLY A 130 4.83 -5.77 15.73
CA GLY A 130 5.37 -6.47 14.56
C GLY A 130 4.98 -5.80 13.25
N GLY A 131 5.80 -6.03 12.23
CA GLY A 131 5.60 -5.47 10.89
C GLY A 131 6.92 -5.20 10.17
N PHE A 132 6.82 -4.49 9.05
CA PHE A 132 7.98 -4.27 8.18
C PHE A 132 9.08 -3.44 8.84
N HIS A 133 8.74 -2.47 9.71
CA HIS A 133 9.76 -1.68 10.39
C HIS A 133 10.62 -2.55 11.32
N VAL A 134 10.00 -3.31 12.22
CA VAL A 134 10.72 -4.21 13.13
C VAL A 134 11.49 -5.27 12.37
N SER A 135 10.84 -5.92 11.40
CA SER A 135 11.47 -6.96 10.59
C SER A 135 12.62 -6.42 9.73
N GLY A 136 12.45 -5.25 9.14
CA GLY A 136 13.46 -4.59 8.32
C GLY A 136 14.70 -4.19 9.12
N CYS A 137 14.51 -3.60 10.29
CA CYS A 137 15.63 -3.26 11.17
C CYS A 137 16.40 -4.51 11.59
N LEU A 138 15.70 -5.55 12.07
CA LEU A 138 16.34 -6.80 12.54
C LEU A 138 16.97 -7.62 11.40
N SER A 139 16.52 -7.46 10.15
CA SER A 139 17.12 -8.15 9.00
C SER A 139 18.41 -7.51 8.50
N MET A 140 18.53 -6.18 8.60
CA MET A 140 19.56 -5.44 7.88
C MET A 140 20.55 -4.68 8.77
N LEU A 141 20.22 -4.43 10.04
CA LEU A 141 21.07 -3.72 10.97
C LEU A 141 21.73 -4.70 11.96
N SER A 142 22.99 -4.41 12.33
CA SER A 142 23.73 -5.17 13.33
C SER A 142 23.32 -4.87 14.77
N GLU A 143 22.74 -3.68 14.99
CA GLU A 143 22.27 -3.21 16.29
C GLU A 143 20.85 -2.66 16.17
N LEU A 144 20.11 -2.73 17.27
CA LEU A 144 18.78 -2.12 17.34
C LEU A 144 18.90 -0.59 17.23
N PRO A 145 18.12 0.06 16.36
CA PRO A 145 18.05 1.52 16.31
C PRO A 145 17.38 2.08 17.57
N PRO A 146 17.52 3.39 17.81
CA PRO A 146 17.06 4.04 19.06
C PRO A 146 15.58 3.81 19.38
N ASP A 147 14.72 3.85 18.38
CA ASP A 147 13.26 3.67 18.52
C ASP A 147 12.88 2.23 18.93
N LEU A 148 13.56 1.21 18.41
CA LEU A 148 13.37 -0.18 18.85
C LEU A 148 13.95 -0.42 20.24
N LYS A 149 15.05 0.25 20.61
CA LYS A 149 15.58 0.22 21.97
C LYS A 149 14.57 0.82 22.95
N GLU A 150 13.99 1.98 22.63
CA GLU A 150 12.93 2.60 23.43
C GLU A 150 11.72 1.68 23.61
N ALA A 151 11.29 0.98 22.57
CA ALA A 151 10.22 -0.01 22.68
C ALA A 151 10.56 -1.11 23.70
N GLY A 152 11.80 -1.62 23.67
CA GLY A 152 12.30 -2.61 24.62
C GLY A 152 12.34 -2.07 26.06
N GLU A 153 12.79 -0.83 26.27
CA GLU A 153 12.82 -0.15 27.59
C GLU A 153 11.40 0.02 28.17
N LEU A 154 10.40 0.21 27.33
CA LEU A 154 8.99 0.23 27.73
C LEU A 154 8.45 -1.16 28.05
N GLY A 155 9.22 -2.22 27.86
CA GLY A 155 8.79 -3.60 28.04
C GLY A 155 7.84 -4.09 26.93
N ILE A 156 7.92 -3.50 25.73
CA ILE A 156 7.17 -3.92 24.56
C ILE A 156 7.95 -5.05 23.87
N THR A 157 7.27 -6.13 23.53
CA THR A 157 7.85 -7.24 22.76
C THR A 157 7.93 -6.88 21.28
N LEU A 158 9.09 -7.13 20.67
CA LEU A 158 9.31 -6.98 19.24
C LEU A 158 9.12 -8.32 18.54
N TYR A 159 8.33 -8.30 17.43
CA TYR A 159 8.09 -9.49 16.62
C TYR A 159 8.55 -9.26 15.17
N ALA A 160 9.51 -10.04 14.71
CA ALA A 160 10.05 -10.00 13.35
C ALA A 160 9.79 -11.31 12.61
N GLY A 161 9.39 -11.20 11.35
CA GLY A 161 9.02 -12.33 10.49
C GLY A 161 7.51 -12.56 10.40
N GLU A 162 7.14 -13.73 9.92
CA GLU A 162 5.75 -14.11 9.61
C GLU A 162 5.11 -14.91 10.74
N GLY A 163 3.77 -14.86 10.84
CA GLY A 163 3.03 -15.43 11.97
C GLY A 163 2.61 -16.89 11.80
N GLU A 164 2.68 -17.43 10.59
CA GLU A 164 2.21 -18.77 10.26
C GLU A 164 2.97 -19.84 11.08
N GLY A 165 2.22 -20.72 11.71
CA GLY A 165 2.77 -21.76 12.59
C GLY A 165 3.34 -21.28 13.92
N ARG A 166 3.29 -19.96 14.24
CA ARG A 166 3.92 -19.36 15.43
C ARG A 166 2.94 -18.80 16.46
N MET A 167 1.71 -18.50 16.03
CA MET A 167 0.73 -17.82 16.91
C MET A 167 0.35 -18.66 18.12
N GLY A 168 0.32 -19.98 17.98
CA GLY A 168 0.02 -20.87 19.11
C GLY A 168 1.06 -20.79 20.25
N ASP A 169 2.35 -20.72 19.92
CA ASP A 169 3.41 -20.56 20.90
C ASP A 169 3.36 -19.18 21.55
N LEU A 170 3.16 -18.13 20.73
CA LEU A 170 3.01 -16.77 21.24
C LEU A 170 1.85 -16.65 22.24
N LEU A 171 0.70 -17.25 21.93
CA LEU A 171 -0.46 -17.26 22.83
C LEU A 171 -0.12 -17.96 24.16
N ARG A 172 0.59 -19.09 24.12
CA ARG A 172 1.03 -19.82 25.33
C ARG A 172 2.03 -19.01 26.15
N ASP A 173 3.00 -18.36 25.49
CA ASP A 173 3.99 -17.51 26.17
C ASP A 173 3.31 -16.31 26.88
N VAL A 174 2.30 -15.69 26.24
CA VAL A 174 1.50 -14.63 26.89
C VAL A 174 0.70 -15.18 28.07
N ASP A 175 0.05 -16.31 27.89
CA ASP A 175 -0.83 -16.92 28.88
C ASP A 175 -0.10 -17.35 30.15
N THR A 176 1.15 -17.82 30.00
CA THR A 176 2.00 -18.25 31.11
C THR A 176 2.88 -17.12 31.65
N GLY A 177 2.84 -15.92 31.10
CA GLY A 177 3.70 -14.81 31.48
C GLY A 177 5.17 -14.97 31.05
N ALA A 178 5.44 -15.84 30.08
CA ALA A 178 6.78 -16.16 29.55
C ALA A 178 7.14 -15.39 28.28
N LEU A 179 6.47 -14.27 28.05
CA LEU A 179 6.66 -13.45 26.84
C LEU A 179 8.11 -12.96 26.72
N LYS A 180 8.74 -13.23 25.57
CA LYS A 180 10.14 -12.86 25.31
C LYS A 180 10.23 -11.38 24.87
N PRO A 181 11.35 -10.70 25.13
CA PRO A 181 11.56 -9.35 24.62
C PRO A 181 11.54 -9.25 23.08
N VAL A 182 12.08 -10.29 22.40
CA VAL A 182 12.17 -10.34 20.93
C VAL A 182 11.85 -11.75 20.44
N TYR A 183 10.95 -11.83 19.46
CA TYR A 183 10.74 -12.99 18.61
C TYR A 183 11.30 -12.66 17.23
N ASN A 184 12.26 -13.46 16.74
CA ASN A 184 12.87 -13.26 15.42
C ASN A 184 12.80 -14.56 14.61
N PHE A 185 11.93 -14.56 13.61
CA PHE A 185 11.68 -15.69 12.70
C PHE A 185 12.07 -15.39 11.25
N LEU A 186 12.90 -14.36 11.02
CA LEU A 186 13.30 -13.94 9.67
C LEU A 186 14.06 -15.01 8.88
N ALA A 187 14.77 -15.90 9.58
CA ALA A 187 15.48 -17.00 8.94
C ALA A 187 14.58 -18.19 8.55
N ASP A 188 13.37 -18.25 9.08
CA ASP A 188 12.42 -19.35 8.91
C ASP A 188 11.14 -18.83 8.27
N MET A 189 11.11 -18.87 6.95
CA MET A 189 9.97 -18.39 6.14
C MET A 189 8.98 -19.54 5.93
N PRO A 190 7.77 -19.48 6.51
CA PRO A 190 6.79 -20.54 6.43
C PRO A 190 6.21 -20.69 5.03
N GLY A 191 5.72 -21.88 4.68
CA GLY A 191 4.86 -22.11 3.54
C GLY A 191 3.52 -21.39 3.71
N MET A 192 2.82 -21.15 2.61
CA MET A 192 1.50 -20.51 2.62
C MET A 192 0.36 -21.47 2.29
N GLU A 193 0.69 -22.69 1.84
CA GLU A 193 -0.30 -23.73 1.52
C GLU A 193 -1.04 -24.16 2.79
N ALA A 194 -2.35 -24.22 2.71
CA ALA A 194 -3.25 -24.53 3.84
C ALA A 194 -3.10 -23.59 5.06
N ALA A 195 -2.43 -22.44 4.90
CA ALA A 195 -2.38 -21.44 5.94
C ALA A 195 -3.76 -20.83 6.20
N ALA A 196 -3.99 -20.39 7.44
CA ALA A 196 -5.26 -19.76 7.83
C ALA A 196 -5.71 -18.67 6.86
N LEU A 197 -7.03 -18.58 6.64
CA LEU A 197 -7.60 -17.66 5.66
C LEU A 197 -7.58 -16.22 6.20
N PRO A 198 -7.07 -15.22 5.45
CA PRO A 198 -7.07 -13.81 5.85
C PRO A 198 -8.47 -13.19 5.65
N VAL A 199 -9.40 -13.56 6.48
CA VAL A 199 -10.79 -13.12 6.40
C VAL A 199 -11.17 -12.31 7.64
N LEU A 200 -11.34 -11.00 7.46
CA LEU A 200 -11.83 -10.12 8.51
C LEU A 200 -13.37 -10.19 8.61
N PRO A 201 -13.95 -9.94 9.80
CA PRO A 201 -15.38 -9.84 9.94
C PRO A 201 -15.94 -8.66 9.12
N ARG A 202 -17.16 -8.80 8.60
CA ARG A 202 -17.82 -7.84 7.70
C ARG A 202 -17.73 -6.39 8.18
N TRP A 203 -17.92 -6.15 9.47
CA TRP A 203 -17.91 -4.79 10.02
C TRP A 203 -16.57 -4.08 9.81
N ALA A 204 -15.44 -4.80 9.86
CA ALA A 204 -14.12 -4.24 9.60
C ALA A 204 -13.93 -3.92 8.11
N VAL A 205 -14.34 -4.84 7.22
CA VAL A 205 -14.24 -4.65 5.76
C VAL A 205 -15.13 -3.50 5.27
N THR A 206 -16.31 -3.31 5.85
CA THR A 206 -17.23 -2.22 5.43
C THR A 206 -16.74 -0.83 5.82
N ARG A 207 -15.73 -0.71 6.68
CA ARG A 207 -15.03 0.56 6.96
C ARG A 207 -14.00 0.94 5.88
N VAL A 208 -13.71 0.04 4.96
CA VAL A 208 -12.93 0.33 3.75
C VAL A 208 -13.87 0.79 2.65
N ALA A 209 -13.54 1.87 1.97
CA ALA A 209 -14.32 2.39 0.85
C ALA A 209 -14.37 1.34 -0.27
N GLY A 210 -15.56 1.17 -0.84
CA GLY A 210 -15.80 0.14 -1.84
C GLY A 210 -15.84 -1.29 -1.29
N HIS A 211 -15.71 -1.49 0.04
CA HIS A 211 -15.74 -2.78 0.71
C HIS A 211 -14.73 -3.78 0.14
N TYR A 212 -13.47 -3.35 0.03
CA TYR A 212 -12.38 -4.22 -0.40
C TYR A 212 -11.87 -5.05 0.79
N ALA A 213 -11.81 -6.37 0.60
CA ALA A 213 -10.97 -7.24 1.40
C ALA A 213 -9.57 -7.32 0.78
N SER A 214 -8.57 -7.69 1.57
CA SER A 214 -7.23 -7.98 1.09
C SER A 214 -6.82 -9.40 1.42
N PHE A 215 -6.01 -9.98 0.55
CA PHE A 215 -5.30 -11.22 0.82
C PHE A 215 -4.01 -11.28 -0.01
N ASP A 216 -3.06 -12.04 0.47
CA ASP A 216 -1.88 -12.44 -0.27
C ASP A 216 -2.10 -13.82 -0.89
N ALA A 217 -1.97 -13.92 -2.21
CA ALA A 217 -1.91 -15.20 -2.90
C ALA A 217 -0.48 -15.74 -2.91
N GLY A 218 0.52 -14.87 -2.71
CA GLY A 218 1.92 -15.22 -2.58
C GLY A 218 2.75 -14.13 -1.91
N ARG A 219 3.95 -14.51 -1.46
CA ARG A 219 4.96 -13.62 -0.84
C ARG A 219 6.33 -13.87 -1.43
N GLY A 220 7.17 -12.84 -1.40
CA GLY A 220 8.53 -12.87 -1.91
C GLY A 220 8.61 -12.45 -3.38
N CYS A 221 9.74 -11.82 -3.74
CA CYS A 221 9.97 -11.28 -5.09
C CYS A 221 11.36 -11.66 -5.59
N PRO A 222 11.53 -12.20 -6.83
CA PRO A 222 12.81 -12.68 -7.33
C PRO A 222 13.79 -11.54 -7.70
N PHE A 223 13.31 -10.31 -7.80
CA PHE A 223 14.12 -9.16 -8.19
C PHE A 223 15.04 -8.66 -7.07
N GLN A 224 15.89 -7.66 -7.36
CA GLN A 224 16.98 -7.24 -6.48
C GLN A 224 17.02 -5.72 -6.26
N CYS A 225 15.88 -5.06 -6.38
CA CYS A 225 15.79 -3.60 -6.25
C CYS A 225 16.38 -3.15 -4.91
N SER A 226 17.35 -2.23 -4.91
CA SER A 226 18.10 -1.85 -3.71
C SER A 226 17.27 -1.06 -2.69
N PHE A 227 16.26 -0.34 -3.15
CA PHE A 227 15.32 0.41 -2.30
C PHE A 227 14.24 -0.46 -1.66
N CYS A 228 14.06 -1.71 -2.12
CA CYS A 228 12.94 -2.57 -1.71
C CYS A 228 13.26 -3.34 -0.42
N THR A 229 12.33 -3.30 0.55
CA THR A 229 12.43 -4.02 1.83
C THR A 229 11.99 -5.48 1.72
N ILE A 230 11.09 -5.78 0.78
CA ILE A 230 10.40 -7.07 0.65
C ILE A 230 11.37 -8.24 0.55
N ILE A 231 12.36 -8.12 -0.34
CA ILE A 231 13.32 -9.19 -0.61
C ILE A 231 14.18 -9.57 0.59
N ASN A 232 14.32 -8.67 1.56
CA ASN A 232 15.10 -8.87 2.77
C ASN A 232 14.24 -9.29 3.98
N VAL A 233 12.92 -9.13 3.89
CA VAL A 233 11.97 -9.49 4.96
C VAL A 233 11.16 -10.73 4.59
N GLN A 234 10.67 -10.83 3.35
CA GLN A 234 9.85 -11.95 2.88
C GLN A 234 10.59 -12.88 1.91
N GLY A 235 11.84 -12.55 1.57
CA GLY A 235 12.70 -13.38 0.73
C GLY A 235 12.49 -13.23 -0.76
N ARG A 236 13.30 -13.96 -1.51
CA ARG A 236 13.36 -13.91 -2.99
C ARG A 236 12.64 -15.08 -3.68
N LYS A 237 12.23 -16.09 -2.92
CA LYS A 237 11.49 -17.23 -3.44
C LYS A 237 10.01 -16.93 -3.39
N SER A 238 9.29 -17.13 -4.50
CA SER A 238 7.84 -17.10 -4.49
C SER A 238 7.33 -18.25 -3.61
N ARG A 239 6.66 -17.92 -2.51
CA ARG A 239 5.85 -18.81 -1.69
C ARG A 239 4.40 -18.46 -1.97
N HIS A 240 3.53 -19.42 -2.13
CA HIS A 240 2.18 -19.17 -2.64
C HIS A 240 1.13 -20.01 -1.91
N ARG A 241 -0.11 -19.56 -1.99
CA ARG A 241 -1.31 -20.33 -1.67
C ARG A 241 -1.68 -21.20 -2.86
N THR A 242 -2.41 -22.27 -2.60
CA THR A 242 -3.03 -23.08 -3.66
C THR A 242 -4.23 -22.35 -4.27
N ALA A 243 -4.69 -22.82 -5.42
CA ALA A 243 -5.94 -22.33 -6.02
C ALA A 243 -7.15 -22.61 -5.10
N ASP A 244 -7.12 -23.72 -4.34
CA ASP A 244 -8.18 -24.07 -3.37
C ASP A 244 -8.19 -23.12 -2.18
N ASP A 245 -7.01 -22.71 -1.67
CA ASP A 245 -6.91 -21.69 -0.61
C ASP A 245 -7.53 -20.36 -1.06
N VAL A 246 -7.21 -19.92 -2.29
CA VAL A 246 -7.74 -18.65 -2.84
C VAL A 246 -9.25 -18.76 -3.07
N GLU A 247 -9.75 -19.88 -3.55
CA GLU A 247 -11.20 -20.13 -3.65
C GLU A 247 -11.87 -20.04 -2.28
N ALA A 248 -11.29 -20.66 -1.25
CA ALA A 248 -11.83 -20.64 0.11
C ALA A 248 -11.88 -19.19 0.66
N ILE A 249 -10.85 -18.37 0.41
CA ILE A 249 -10.83 -16.94 0.78
C ILE A 249 -11.98 -16.19 0.07
N VAL A 250 -12.14 -16.40 -1.24
CA VAL A 250 -13.19 -15.74 -2.02
C VAL A 250 -14.58 -16.16 -1.53
N ARG A 251 -14.83 -17.45 -1.33
CA ARG A 251 -16.13 -17.97 -0.84
C ARG A 251 -16.45 -17.45 0.57
N ALA A 252 -15.49 -17.43 1.49
CA ALA A 252 -15.68 -16.93 2.84
C ALA A 252 -16.04 -15.43 2.86
N ASN A 253 -15.39 -14.62 2.03
CA ASN A 253 -15.71 -13.21 1.86
C ASN A 253 -17.06 -13.00 1.16
N ALA A 254 -17.35 -13.76 0.10
CA ALA A 254 -18.62 -13.70 -0.62
C ALA A 254 -19.82 -14.03 0.28
N ALA A 255 -19.67 -14.98 1.21
CA ALA A 255 -20.68 -15.31 2.21
C ALA A 255 -21.02 -14.09 3.11
N GLN A 256 -20.11 -13.13 3.26
CA GLN A 256 -20.30 -11.86 3.94
C GLN A 256 -20.77 -10.72 3.00
N GLY A 257 -20.97 -11.00 1.70
CA GLY A 257 -21.33 -10.02 0.68
C GLY A 257 -20.15 -9.17 0.19
N ILE A 258 -18.90 -9.63 0.40
CA ILE A 258 -17.67 -8.96 -0.06
C ILE A 258 -17.21 -9.63 -1.36
N THR A 259 -17.06 -8.83 -2.41
CA THR A 259 -16.74 -9.32 -3.76
C THR A 259 -15.57 -8.57 -4.42
N ARG A 260 -14.93 -7.67 -3.69
CA ARG A 260 -13.81 -6.86 -4.18
C ARG A 260 -12.57 -7.18 -3.37
N PHE A 261 -11.47 -7.45 -4.06
CA PHE A 261 -10.25 -7.92 -3.44
C PHE A 261 -9.04 -7.12 -3.92
N PHE A 262 -8.23 -6.71 -2.98
CA PHE A 262 -6.88 -6.25 -3.23
C PHE A 262 -5.93 -7.43 -2.98
N VAL A 263 -5.33 -7.96 -4.03
CA VAL A 263 -4.31 -9.01 -3.95
C VAL A 263 -2.99 -8.32 -3.65
N THR A 264 -2.46 -8.58 -2.48
CA THR A 264 -1.33 -7.84 -1.90
C THR A 264 0.03 -8.50 -2.16
N ASP A 265 0.09 -9.46 -3.10
CA ASP A 265 1.36 -9.98 -3.59
C ASP A 265 2.25 -8.82 -4.05
N ASP A 266 3.50 -8.82 -3.64
CA ASP A 266 4.46 -7.79 -4.05
C ASP A 266 4.67 -7.76 -5.57
N ASN A 267 4.41 -8.89 -6.21
CA ASN A 267 4.45 -9.04 -7.65
C ASN A 267 3.68 -10.31 -8.07
N PHE A 268 2.38 -10.18 -8.29
CA PHE A 268 1.54 -11.32 -8.65
C PHE A 268 1.97 -12.00 -9.96
N ALA A 269 2.55 -11.24 -10.91
CA ALA A 269 3.08 -11.81 -12.16
C ALA A 269 4.27 -12.75 -11.94
N ARG A 270 4.88 -12.77 -10.75
CA ARG A 270 5.99 -13.67 -10.37
C ARG A 270 5.57 -14.71 -9.33
N ASN A 271 4.31 -14.75 -8.96
CA ASN A 271 3.75 -15.85 -8.20
C ASN A 271 3.79 -17.13 -9.04
N SER A 272 4.51 -18.16 -8.58
CA SER A 272 4.68 -19.39 -9.36
C SER A 272 3.37 -20.18 -9.58
N ASN A 273 2.32 -19.85 -8.83
CA ASN A 273 0.99 -20.46 -8.93
C ASN A 273 -0.07 -19.51 -9.52
N TRP A 274 0.36 -18.44 -10.21
CA TRP A 274 -0.55 -17.44 -10.75
C TRP A 274 -1.61 -18.02 -11.70
N GLU A 275 -1.21 -18.97 -12.55
CA GLU A 275 -2.08 -19.50 -13.60
C GLU A 275 -3.20 -20.40 -13.03
N PRO A 276 -2.94 -21.42 -12.20
CA PRO A 276 -3.99 -22.17 -11.52
C PRO A 276 -4.92 -21.30 -10.66
N ILE A 277 -4.39 -20.27 -10.00
CA ILE A 277 -5.20 -19.32 -9.22
C ILE A 277 -6.16 -18.55 -10.13
N LEU A 278 -5.66 -17.98 -11.24
CA LEU A 278 -6.52 -17.24 -12.17
C LEU A 278 -7.55 -18.16 -12.84
N ASP A 279 -7.17 -19.37 -13.24
CA ASP A 279 -8.09 -20.34 -13.83
C ASP A 279 -9.23 -20.70 -12.86
N ARG A 280 -8.92 -20.88 -11.58
CA ARG A 280 -9.94 -21.11 -10.54
C ARG A 280 -10.87 -19.91 -10.37
N LEU A 281 -10.33 -18.70 -10.35
CA LEU A 281 -11.13 -17.48 -10.25
C LEU A 281 -12.00 -17.24 -11.49
N ILE A 282 -11.53 -17.61 -12.68
CA ILE A 282 -12.32 -17.62 -13.92
C ILE A 282 -13.48 -18.60 -13.79
N GLN A 283 -13.23 -19.82 -13.32
CA GLN A 283 -14.26 -20.81 -13.08
C GLN A 283 -15.34 -20.30 -12.12
N LEU A 284 -14.94 -19.74 -10.97
CA LEU A 284 -15.87 -19.15 -10.00
C LEU A 284 -16.74 -18.05 -10.62
N ARG A 285 -16.18 -17.22 -11.49
CA ARG A 285 -16.93 -16.14 -12.15
C ARG A 285 -17.84 -16.62 -13.27
N GLU A 286 -17.30 -17.45 -14.17
CA GLU A 286 -17.96 -17.80 -15.43
C GLU A 286 -18.92 -18.99 -15.26
N GLN A 287 -18.64 -19.92 -14.33
CA GLN A 287 -19.45 -21.12 -14.12
C GLN A 287 -20.30 -21.02 -12.83
N ASP A 288 -19.71 -20.55 -11.72
CA ASP A 288 -20.41 -20.49 -10.43
C ASP A 288 -21.12 -19.13 -10.20
N GLY A 289 -20.95 -18.16 -11.11
CA GLY A 289 -21.65 -16.87 -11.08
C GLY A 289 -21.17 -15.90 -10.00
N PHE A 290 -19.99 -16.09 -9.43
CA PHE A 290 -19.43 -15.15 -8.44
C PHE A 290 -19.08 -13.80 -9.06
N SER A 291 -19.50 -12.73 -8.41
CA SER A 291 -19.04 -11.38 -8.77
C SER A 291 -17.68 -11.11 -8.11
N ILE A 292 -16.58 -11.28 -8.84
CA ILE A 292 -15.22 -11.06 -8.35
C ILE A 292 -14.62 -9.84 -9.05
N ARG A 293 -14.05 -8.91 -8.27
CA ARG A 293 -13.29 -7.77 -8.78
C ARG A 293 -11.93 -7.73 -8.08
N LEU A 294 -10.86 -7.79 -8.89
CA LEU A 294 -9.49 -7.82 -8.40
C LEU A 294 -8.79 -6.50 -8.67
N PHE A 295 -7.89 -6.14 -7.76
CA PHE A 295 -6.82 -5.22 -7.94
C PHE A 295 -5.51 -5.98 -7.73
N LEU A 296 -4.62 -6.01 -8.74
CA LEU A 296 -3.37 -6.75 -8.74
C LEU A 296 -2.16 -5.81 -8.73
N GLN A 297 -1.00 -6.31 -8.29
CA GLN A 297 0.29 -5.63 -8.38
C GLN A 297 1.24 -6.46 -9.25
N VAL A 298 1.90 -5.82 -10.23
CA VAL A 298 2.73 -6.52 -11.22
C VAL A 298 3.98 -5.71 -11.59
N ASP A 299 4.98 -6.37 -12.15
CA ASP A 299 6.13 -5.72 -12.80
C ASP A 299 5.85 -5.35 -14.27
N THR A 300 6.77 -4.59 -14.86
CA THR A 300 6.68 -4.10 -16.24
C THR A 300 6.84 -5.17 -17.31
N LEU A 301 7.30 -6.39 -16.97
CA LEU A 301 7.46 -7.51 -17.89
C LEU A 301 6.29 -8.50 -17.86
N CYS A 302 5.22 -8.20 -17.14
CA CYS A 302 4.06 -9.09 -17.01
C CYS A 302 3.41 -9.41 -18.38
N HIS A 303 3.49 -8.49 -19.35
CA HIS A 303 2.96 -8.67 -20.71
C HIS A 303 3.69 -9.75 -21.51
N ARG A 304 4.90 -10.12 -21.12
CA ARG A 304 5.68 -11.20 -21.74
C ARG A 304 5.25 -12.61 -21.30
N ILE A 305 4.43 -12.68 -20.25
CA ILE A 305 3.91 -13.96 -19.76
C ILE A 305 2.68 -14.31 -20.61
N PRO A 306 2.74 -15.41 -21.39
CA PRO A 306 1.64 -15.78 -22.29
C PRO A 306 0.31 -15.92 -21.53
N GLY A 307 -0.74 -15.25 -22.00
CA GLY A 307 -2.08 -15.35 -21.44
C GLY A 307 -2.30 -14.68 -20.08
N PHE A 308 -1.27 -14.10 -19.46
CA PHE A 308 -1.38 -13.53 -18.10
C PHE A 308 -2.39 -12.37 -18.03
N ILE A 309 -2.27 -11.41 -18.94
CA ILE A 309 -3.16 -10.21 -18.94
C ILE A 309 -4.60 -10.61 -19.24
N GLU A 310 -4.81 -11.49 -20.25
CA GLU A 310 -6.13 -11.97 -20.64
C GLU A 310 -6.80 -12.77 -19.52
N LYS A 311 -6.07 -13.71 -18.90
CA LYS A 311 -6.57 -14.48 -17.76
C LYS A 311 -6.85 -13.58 -16.56
N SER A 312 -6.00 -12.59 -16.28
CA SER A 312 -6.23 -11.61 -15.20
C SER A 312 -7.54 -10.84 -15.41
N ALA A 313 -7.79 -10.35 -16.62
CA ALA A 313 -9.03 -9.64 -16.95
C ALA A 313 -10.26 -10.55 -16.81
N ARG A 314 -10.20 -11.80 -17.31
CA ARG A 314 -11.28 -12.79 -17.18
C ARG A 314 -11.53 -13.17 -15.71
N ALA A 315 -10.47 -13.29 -14.91
CA ALA A 315 -10.58 -13.55 -13.47
C ALA A 315 -11.20 -12.38 -12.70
N GLY A 316 -11.37 -11.21 -13.34
CA GLY A 316 -12.03 -10.04 -12.77
C GLY A 316 -11.09 -8.92 -12.38
N CYS A 317 -9.85 -8.92 -12.86
CA CYS A 317 -8.96 -7.78 -12.68
C CYS A 317 -9.55 -6.53 -13.33
N THR A 318 -9.75 -5.49 -12.53
CA THR A 318 -10.35 -4.22 -12.98
C THR A 318 -9.40 -3.04 -12.87
N ALA A 319 -8.31 -3.23 -12.14
CA ALA A 319 -7.22 -2.28 -12.01
C ALA A 319 -5.93 -3.04 -11.70
N VAL A 320 -4.81 -2.51 -12.16
CA VAL A 320 -3.49 -3.08 -11.93
C VAL A 320 -2.52 -1.97 -11.52
N PHE A 321 -1.76 -2.22 -10.44
CA PHE A 321 -0.61 -1.39 -10.08
C PHE A 321 0.66 -1.94 -10.76
N ILE A 322 1.45 -1.04 -11.33
CA ILE A 322 2.65 -1.37 -12.09
C ILE A 322 3.84 -0.62 -11.49
N GLY A 323 4.85 -1.35 -11.04
CA GLY A 323 6.10 -0.78 -10.55
C GLY A 323 6.96 -0.22 -11.70
N LEU A 324 6.58 0.95 -12.25
CA LEU A 324 7.29 1.60 -13.35
C LEU A 324 8.56 2.29 -12.85
N GLU A 325 8.51 2.93 -11.71
CA GLU A 325 9.54 3.59 -10.91
C GLU A 325 10.19 4.81 -11.59
N ASN A 326 10.66 4.70 -12.82
CA ASN A 326 11.31 5.77 -13.56
C ASN A 326 11.37 5.45 -15.07
N ILE A 327 11.60 6.46 -15.91
CA ILE A 327 11.87 6.29 -17.35
C ILE A 327 13.34 6.51 -17.71
N ASN A 328 14.18 6.93 -16.77
CA ASN A 328 15.62 7.07 -16.98
C ASN A 328 16.34 5.73 -16.71
N PRO A 329 16.96 5.10 -17.73
CA PRO A 329 17.66 3.82 -17.57
C PRO A 329 18.79 3.86 -16.55
N GLU A 330 19.50 4.98 -16.41
CA GLU A 330 20.58 5.14 -15.45
C GLU A 330 20.07 5.05 -14.01
N SER A 331 18.96 5.74 -13.70
CA SER A 331 18.29 5.66 -12.40
C SER A 331 17.84 4.24 -12.07
N LEU A 332 17.23 3.54 -13.04
CA LEU A 332 16.78 2.15 -12.89
C LEU A 332 17.95 1.19 -12.66
N MET A 333 19.05 1.35 -13.40
CA MET A 333 20.24 0.51 -13.25
C MET A 333 20.95 0.76 -11.93
N GLY A 334 21.05 2.02 -11.49
CA GLY A 334 21.66 2.42 -10.22
C GLY A 334 20.99 1.76 -9.01
N THR A 335 19.67 1.54 -9.08
CA THR A 335 18.87 0.87 -8.03
C THR A 335 18.61 -0.61 -8.30
N LYS A 336 19.35 -1.22 -9.21
CA LYS A 336 19.23 -2.64 -9.59
C LYS A 336 17.86 -3.05 -10.12
N LYS A 337 17.04 -2.10 -10.60
CA LYS A 337 15.72 -2.36 -11.22
C LYS A 337 15.89 -2.81 -12.68
N ARG A 338 16.71 -3.82 -12.93
CA ARG A 338 17.13 -4.31 -14.24
C ARG A 338 16.00 -4.90 -15.09
N GLN A 339 14.91 -5.31 -14.46
CA GLN A 339 13.73 -5.85 -15.15
C GLN A 339 12.93 -4.76 -15.88
N ASN A 340 13.07 -3.50 -15.51
CA ASN A 340 12.38 -2.42 -16.17
C ASN A 340 13.07 -2.08 -17.49
N LYS A 341 12.36 -2.33 -18.60
CA LYS A 341 12.79 -2.07 -19.96
C LYS A 341 11.94 -0.93 -20.51
N ILE A 342 12.47 0.28 -20.50
CA ILE A 342 11.69 1.48 -20.84
C ILE A 342 11.06 1.39 -22.23
N TRP A 343 11.72 0.74 -23.20
CA TRP A 343 11.22 0.54 -24.57
C TRP A 343 10.04 -0.45 -24.68
N GLU A 344 9.63 -1.09 -23.61
CA GLU A 344 8.49 -1.99 -23.55
C GLU A 344 7.30 -1.41 -22.77
N TYR A 345 7.47 -0.23 -22.17
CA TYR A 345 6.43 0.35 -21.31
C TYR A 345 5.15 0.65 -22.08
N ARG A 346 5.25 1.23 -23.28
CA ARG A 346 4.07 1.53 -24.11
C ARG A 346 3.34 0.25 -24.52
N GLU A 347 4.04 -0.75 -25.00
CA GLU A 347 3.45 -2.04 -25.39
C GLU A 347 2.73 -2.72 -24.22
N MET A 348 3.38 -2.79 -23.06
CA MET A 348 2.83 -3.36 -21.83
C MET A 348 1.55 -2.61 -21.41
N LEU A 349 1.57 -1.28 -21.38
CA LEU A 349 0.42 -0.47 -21.01
C LEU A 349 -0.73 -0.61 -22.01
N GLN A 350 -0.42 -0.66 -23.31
CA GLN A 350 -1.44 -0.90 -24.35
C GLN A 350 -2.05 -2.31 -24.25
N ALA A 351 -1.28 -3.32 -23.82
CA ALA A 351 -1.83 -4.64 -23.57
C ALA A 351 -2.90 -4.62 -22.46
N TRP A 352 -2.65 -3.92 -21.37
CA TRP A 352 -3.65 -3.72 -20.30
C TRP A 352 -4.86 -2.90 -20.79
N LYS A 353 -4.64 -1.88 -21.64
CA LYS A 353 -5.73 -1.10 -22.27
C LYS A 353 -6.63 -1.98 -23.13
N ARG A 354 -6.06 -2.85 -23.98
CA ARG A 354 -6.83 -3.82 -24.77
C ARG A 354 -7.67 -4.75 -23.89
N ALA A 355 -7.17 -5.11 -22.72
CA ALA A 355 -7.89 -5.91 -21.73
C ALA A 355 -8.92 -5.09 -20.91
N LYS A 356 -9.06 -3.78 -21.16
CA LYS A 356 -9.97 -2.85 -20.47
C LYS A 356 -9.71 -2.74 -18.96
N VAL A 357 -8.47 -2.94 -18.54
CA VAL A 357 -8.02 -2.84 -17.16
C VAL A 357 -7.42 -1.45 -16.93
N LEU A 358 -7.83 -0.78 -15.85
CA LEU A 358 -7.29 0.51 -15.45
C LEU A 358 -5.83 0.32 -15.02
N THR A 359 -4.93 1.12 -15.58
CA THR A 359 -3.51 1.11 -15.25
C THR A 359 -3.18 2.19 -14.22
N TYR A 360 -2.47 1.77 -13.20
CA TYR A 360 -2.01 2.59 -12.11
C TYR A 360 -0.51 2.35 -11.94
N ALA A 361 0.32 3.39 -11.99
CA ALA A 361 1.76 3.25 -11.97
C ALA A 361 2.40 4.09 -10.86
N GLY A 362 3.47 3.55 -10.25
CA GLY A 362 4.31 4.27 -9.30
C GLY A 362 5.52 4.89 -9.98
N TYR A 363 5.84 6.14 -9.66
CA TYR A 363 7.01 6.87 -10.13
C TYR A 363 7.79 7.44 -8.95
N ILE A 364 9.06 7.08 -8.84
CA ILE A 364 9.93 7.50 -7.74
C ILE A 364 10.74 8.72 -8.18
N LEU A 365 10.77 9.74 -7.33
CA LEU A 365 11.54 10.98 -7.50
C LEU A 365 12.72 11.00 -6.53
N GLY A 366 13.85 11.53 -7.00
CA GLY A 366 15.05 11.74 -6.19
C GLY A 366 16.09 10.66 -6.31
N PHE A 367 16.17 10.02 -7.48
CA PHE A 367 17.37 9.27 -7.81
C PHE A 367 18.60 10.20 -7.86
N PRO A 368 19.80 9.74 -7.55
CA PRO A 368 20.98 10.61 -7.44
C PRO A 368 21.26 11.49 -8.66
N THR A 369 20.77 11.09 -9.83
CA THR A 369 20.93 11.83 -11.10
C THR A 369 19.76 12.78 -11.41
N ASP A 370 18.73 12.81 -10.58
CA ASP A 370 17.57 13.64 -10.83
C ASP A 370 17.87 15.12 -10.57
N THR A 371 17.32 15.97 -11.44
CA THR A 371 17.25 17.43 -11.26
C THR A 371 15.79 17.90 -11.41
N PRO A 372 15.43 19.09 -10.95
CA PRO A 372 14.09 19.64 -11.17
C PRO A 372 13.67 19.63 -12.64
N GLU A 373 14.61 19.95 -13.54
CA GLU A 373 14.38 20.01 -15.00
C GLU A 373 14.18 18.62 -15.59
N SER A 374 14.99 17.62 -15.16
CA SER A 374 14.84 16.24 -15.66
C SER A 374 13.52 15.63 -15.21
N ILE A 375 13.13 15.82 -13.96
CA ILE A 375 11.85 15.33 -13.44
C ILE A 375 10.67 15.97 -14.20
N ALA A 376 10.72 17.30 -14.40
CA ALA A 376 9.67 18.01 -15.14
C ALA A 376 9.55 17.50 -16.58
N ARG A 377 10.67 17.31 -17.29
CA ARG A 377 10.74 16.74 -18.65
C ARG A 377 10.18 15.32 -18.68
N ASP A 378 10.59 14.46 -17.75
CA ASP A 378 10.21 13.08 -17.72
C ASP A 378 8.68 12.92 -17.49
N ILE A 379 8.08 13.78 -16.67
CA ILE A 379 6.63 13.81 -16.49
C ILE A 379 5.92 14.21 -17.80
N GLU A 380 6.42 15.19 -18.54
CA GLU A 380 5.82 15.57 -19.84
C GLU A 380 5.94 14.44 -20.87
N ILE A 381 7.08 13.75 -20.93
CA ILE A 381 7.24 12.57 -21.78
C ILE A 381 6.22 11.47 -21.41
N ILE A 382 6.09 11.15 -20.12
CA ILE A 382 5.10 10.17 -19.65
C ILE A 382 3.68 10.54 -20.07
N LYS A 383 3.30 11.82 -19.93
CA LYS A 383 1.98 12.33 -20.33
C LYS A 383 1.71 12.15 -21.83
N GLN A 384 2.72 12.39 -22.65
CA GLN A 384 2.59 12.36 -24.12
C GLN A 384 2.64 10.94 -24.67
N GLU A 385 3.54 10.10 -24.18
CA GLU A 385 3.91 8.85 -24.82
C GLU A 385 3.45 7.58 -24.12
N LEU A 386 3.06 7.66 -22.85
CA LEU A 386 2.61 6.49 -22.09
C LEU A 386 1.12 6.55 -21.75
N PRO A 387 0.32 5.54 -22.10
CA PRO A 387 -1.12 5.54 -21.84
C PRO A 387 -1.47 5.12 -20.41
N ILE A 388 -0.82 5.72 -19.39
CA ILE A 388 -1.08 5.49 -17.98
C ILE A 388 -2.36 6.22 -17.58
N ASP A 389 -3.26 5.57 -16.84
CA ASP A 389 -4.48 6.20 -16.34
C ASP A 389 -4.23 7.02 -15.06
N LEU A 390 -3.54 6.40 -14.10
CA LEU A 390 -3.20 7.03 -12.82
C LEU A 390 -1.71 6.87 -12.55
N LEU A 391 -1.07 7.96 -12.19
CA LEU A 391 0.34 7.99 -11.79
C LEU A 391 0.45 8.53 -10.38
N GLU A 392 1.19 7.84 -9.53
CA GLU A 392 1.53 8.35 -8.21
C GLU A 392 3.02 8.57 -8.07
N PHE A 393 3.37 9.51 -7.22
CA PHE A 393 4.74 9.94 -7.01
C PHE A 393 5.20 9.60 -5.61
N PHE A 394 6.43 9.11 -5.52
CA PHE A 394 7.09 8.74 -4.27
C PHE A 394 8.44 9.43 -4.16
N PHE A 395 8.84 9.78 -2.95
CA PHE A 395 10.24 10.02 -2.66
C PHE A 395 11.04 8.71 -2.68
N LEU A 396 12.27 8.76 -3.15
CA LEU A 396 13.23 7.67 -2.94
C LEU A 396 13.61 7.62 -1.45
N THR A 397 12.79 6.94 -0.66
CA THR A 397 12.95 6.87 0.79
C THR A 397 13.80 5.65 1.17
N PRO A 398 14.89 5.83 1.93
CA PRO A 398 15.70 4.74 2.43
C PRO A 398 14.97 4.01 3.58
N LEU A 399 14.04 3.11 3.23
CA LEU A 399 13.24 2.40 4.22
C LEU A 399 14.08 1.37 5.00
N PRO A 400 13.98 1.31 6.34
CA PRO A 400 14.58 0.23 7.14
C PRO A 400 14.22 -1.14 6.58
N GLY A 401 15.25 -1.97 6.34
CA GLY A 401 15.11 -3.26 5.65
C GLY A 401 15.53 -3.23 4.18
N SER A 402 15.72 -2.07 3.56
CA SER A 402 16.28 -1.94 2.22
C SER A 402 17.81 -1.94 2.23
N GLU A 403 18.41 -2.34 1.10
CA GLU A 403 19.87 -2.25 0.92
C GLU A 403 20.36 -0.80 0.95
N ASP A 404 19.57 0.13 0.41
CA ASP A 404 19.93 1.55 0.37
C ASP A 404 19.97 2.13 1.79
N HIS A 405 18.98 1.83 2.65
CA HIS A 405 19.03 2.21 4.07
C HIS A 405 20.27 1.65 4.78
N GLN A 406 20.57 0.36 4.58
CA GLN A 406 21.73 -0.27 5.21
C GLN A 406 23.05 0.39 4.80
N LYS A 407 23.19 0.74 3.51
CA LYS A 407 24.38 1.43 2.99
C LYS A 407 24.56 2.81 3.60
N LEU A 408 23.48 3.62 3.62
CA LEU A 408 23.50 4.96 4.20
C LEU A 408 23.81 4.90 5.71
N HIS A 409 23.17 3.98 6.42
CA HIS A 409 23.42 3.77 7.85
C HIS A 409 24.87 3.40 8.13
N ARG A 410 25.45 2.44 7.40
CA ARG A 410 26.86 2.02 7.55
C ARG A 410 27.85 3.13 7.19
N ALA A 411 27.52 3.96 6.21
CA ALA A 411 28.34 5.09 5.79
C ALA A 411 28.21 6.31 6.74
N GLY A 412 27.33 6.26 7.76
CA GLY A 412 27.08 7.36 8.66
C GLY A 412 26.43 8.57 8.00
N VAL A 413 25.73 8.37 6.88
CA VAL A 413 25.03 9.45 6.18
C VAL A 413 23.83 9.88 7.04
N PRO A 414 23.66 11.19 7.32
CA PRO A 414 22.53 11.68 8.09
C PRO A 414 21.20 11.31 7.41
N MET A 415 20.33 10.69 8.18
CA MET A 415 18.95 10.40 7.82
C MET A 415 18.01 11.05 8.85
N ASP A 416 16.78 11.35 8.46
CA ASP A 416 15.81 11.95 9.36
C ASP A 416 15.59 11.01 10.58
N PRO A 417 15.79 11.49 11.82
CA PRO A 417 15.60 10.66 13.00
C PRO A 417 14.13 10.38 13.32
N ASP A 418 13.22 11.15 12.74
CA ASP A 418 11.78 10.95 12.94
C ASP A 418 11.22 9.95 11.92
N MET A 419 10.96 8.73 12.37
CA MET A 419 10.37 7.68 11.53
C MET A 419 9.01 8.08 10.94
N ASN A 420 8.29 9.03 11.52
CA ASN A 420 7.02 9.50 10.97
C ASN A 420 7.16 10.08 9.55
N ASN A 421 8.33 10.61 9.22
CA ASN A 421 8.62 11.21 7.91
C ASN A 421 8.98 10.15 6.83
N TYR A 422 9.09 8.87 7.21
CA TYR A 422 9.33 7.77 6.24
C TYR A 422 8.01 7.32 5.59
N ASP A 423 7.24 8.28 5.15
CA ASP A 423 5.88 8.14 4.62
C ASP A 423 5.79 8.23 3.09
N LEU A 424 6.94 8.31 2.40
CA LEU A 424 7.09 8.46 0.95
C LEU A 424 6.70 9.85 0.40
N GLU A 425 6.43 10.81 1.30
CA GLU A 425 6.05 12.19 0.97
C GLU A 425 7.08 13.23 1.46
N HIS A 426 8.04 12.80 2.28
CA HIS A 426 9.10 13.65 2.84
C HIS A 426 10.49 13.18 2.44
N ALA A 427 11.41 14.12 2.28
CA ALA A 427 12.81 13.84 2.07
C ALA A 427 13.47 13.42 3.40
N CYS A 428 13.85 12.13 3.50
CA CYS A 428 14.44 11.55 4.72
C CYS A 428 15.97 11.54 4.73
N THR A 429 16.62 11.96 3.64
CA THR A 429 18.08 12.02 3.50
C THR A 429 18.49 13.15 2.56
N GLY A 430 19.78 13.44 2.49
CA GLY A 430 20.31 14.42 1.53
C GLY A 430 20.24 13.91 0.09
N HIS A 431 20.10 14.83 -0.86
CA HIS A 431 20.20 14.57 -2.29
C HIS A 431 21.45 15.24 -2.89
N PRO A 432 22.19 14.61 -3.82
CA PRO A 432 23.45 15.19 -4.34
C PRO A 432 23.29 16.52 -5.06
N VAL A 433 22.15 16.78 -5.67
CA VAL A 433 21.90 17.92 -6.56
C VAL A 433 20.83 18.87 -6.02
N MET A 434 19.83 18.38 -5.28
CA MET A 434 18.71 19.17 -4.79
C MET A 434 18.81 19.40 -3.29
N SER A 435 18.47 20.61 -2.81
CA SER A 435 18.17 20.81 -1.39
C SER A 435 16.88 20.10 -1.01
N LYS A 436 16.66 19.87 0.30
CA LYS A 436 15.44 19.24 0.82
C LYS A 436 14.19 20.00 0.35
N GLU A 437 14.19 21.32 0.48
CA GLU A 437 13.08 22.20 0.09
C GLU A 437 12.83 22.16 -1.42
N THR A 438 13.89 22.07 -2.24
CA THR A 438 13.76 21.94 -3.69
C THR A 438 13.13 20.60 -4.05
N TRP A 439 13.57 19.52 -3.41
CA TRP A 439 13.06 18.19 -3.66
C TRP A 439 11.57 18.06 -3.27
N GLU A 440 11.19 18.55 -2.09
CA GLU A 440 9.79 18.59 -1.64
C GLU A 440 8.90 19.48 -2.53
N ARG A 441 9.42 20.60 -3.02
CA ARG A 441 8.72 21.44 -3.99
C ARG A 441 8.48 20.71 -5.31
N VAL A 442 9.50 20.05 -5.86
CA VAL A 442 9.41 19.27 -7.12
C VAL A 442 8.41 18.13 -7.00
N TYR A 443 8.37 17.46 -5.84
CA TYR A 443 7.37 16.43 -5.56
C TYR A 443 5.93 17.00 -5.63
N ASN A 444 5.67 18.12 -5.01
CA ASN A 444 4.35 18.77 -5.08
C ASN A 444 4.00 19.26 -6.50
N GLU A 445 5.00 19.76 -7.24
CA GLU A 445 4.83 20.17 -8.64
C GLU A 445 4.51 18.97 -9.55
N ALA A 446 5.07 17.78 -9.29
CA ALA A 446 4.80 16.57 -10.06
C ALA A 446 3.31 16.22 -10.09
N TRP A 447 2.64 16.27 -8.93
CA TRP A 447 1.19 16.06 -8.84
C TRP A 447 0.41 17.08 -9.65
N THR A 448 0.76 18.37 -9.56
CA THR A 448 0.09 19.45 -10.30
C THR A 448 0.30 19.32 -11.81
N ARG A 449 1.50 18.92 -12.26
CA ARG A 449 1.82 18.75 -13.69
C ARG A 449 1.06 17.58 -14.30
N TYR A 450 1.08 16.42 -13.62
CA TYR A 450 0.41 15.24 -14.16
C TYR A 450 -1.10 15.38 -14.15
N TYR A 451 -1.70 15.90 -13.05
CA TYR A 451 -3.15 16.07 -12.93
C TYR A 451 -3.62 17.48 -13.36
N SER A 452 -2.90 18.10 -14.31
CA SER A 452 -3.37 19.34 -14.96
C SER A 452 -4.70 19.10 -15.67
N PRO A 453 -5.56 20.14 -15.83
CA PRO A 453 -6.85 20.00 -16.49
C PRO A 453 -6.77 19.39 -17.90
N GLU A 454 -5.73 19.77 -18.66
CA GLU A 454 -5.47 19.30 -20.03
C GLU A 454 -5.14 17.81 -20.04
N HIS A 455 -4.25 17.36 -19.13
CA HIS A 455 -3.89 15.95 -19.07
C HIS A 455 -5.02 15.09 -18.48
N VAL A 456 -5.79 15.59 -17.52
CA VAL A 456 -7.01 14.90 -17.04
C VAL A 456 -8.00 14.69 -18.20
N GLU A 457 -8.15 15.66 -19.12
CA GLU A 457 -8.95 15.48 -20.32
C GLU A 457 -8.37 14.40 -21.24
N THR A 458 -7.06 14.41 -21.46
CA THR A 458 -6.35 13.37 -22.23
C THR A 458 -6.59 11.96 -21.65
N ILE A 459 -6.42 11.79 -20.32
CA ILE A 459 -6.70 10.53 -19.63
C ILE A 459 -8.15 10.07 -19.87
N MET A 460 -9.12 10.98 -19.74
CA MET A 460 -10.52 10.65 -19.97
C MET A 460 -10.81 10.26 -21.42
N ARG A 461 -10.20 10.93 -22.42
CA ARG A 461 -10.31 10.58 -23.84
C ARG A 461 -9.72 9.19 -24.12
N ARG A 462 -8.52 8.91 -23.61
CA ARG A 462 -7.87 7.60 -23.72
C ARG A 462 -8.72 6.47 -23.11
N ALA A 463 -9.34 6.73 -21.96
CA ALA A 463 -10.21 5.79 -21.29
C ALA A 463 -11.49 5.46 -22.10
N VAL A 464 -12.08 6.46 -22.76
CA VAL A 464 -13.26 6.27 -23.62
C VAL A 464 -12.93 5.33 -24.78
N VAL A 465 -11.85 5.58 -25.52
CA VAL A 465 -11.41 4.74 -26.64
C VAL A 465 -11.06 3.32 -26.19
N SER A 466 -10.39 3.19 -25.04
CA SER A 466 -10.00 1.88 -24.47
C SER A 466 -11.16 1.12 -23.82
N GLY A 467 -12.35 1.73 -23.70
CA GLY A 467 -13.51 1.08 -23.05
C GLY A 467 -13.36 0.89 -21.55
N ILE A 468 -12.49 1.66 -20.89
CA ILE A 468 -12.31 1.67 -19.43
C ILE A 468 -13.47 2.44 -18.78
N SER A 469 -13.87 2.01 -17.60
CA SER A 469 -15.00 2.61 -16.87
C SER A 469 -14.76 4.10 -16.59
N LYS A 470 -15.65 4.94 -17.13
CA LYS A 470 -15.62 6.39 -16.97
C LYS A 470 -15.69 6.83 -15.50
N SER A 471 -16.52 6.15 -14.69
CA SER A 471 -16.64 6.47 -13.27
C SER A 471 -15.34 6.16 -12.52
N LYS A 472 -14.68 5.04 -12.80
CA LYS A 472 -13.40 4.70 -12.16
C LYS A 472 -12.31 5.69 -12.51
N ILE A 473 -12.24 6.12 -13.77
CA ILE A 473 -11.29 7.16 -14.21
C ILE A 473 -11.59 8.47 -13.50
N PHE A 474 -12.86 8.90 -13.49
CA PHE A 474 -13.27 10.13 -12.82
C PHE A 474 -12.90 10.13 -11.34
N ASP A 475 -13.24 9.05 -10.63
CA ASP A 475 -12.94 8.88 -9.22
C ASP A 475 -11.41 8.86 -8.99
N GLY A 476 -10.68 8.13 -9.83
CA GLY A 476 -9.22 8.02 -9.77
C GLY A 476 -8.52 9.37 -9.96
N VAL A 477 -8.75 10.06 -11.08
CA VAL A 477 -8.08 11.36 -11.34
C VAL A 477 -8.49 12.44 -10.34
N THR A 478 -9.69 12.33 -9.75
CA THR A 478 -10.14 13.25 -8.71
C THR A 478 -9.43 12.95 -7.38
N MET A 479 -9.35 11.69 -6.99
CA MET A 479 -8.68 11.28 -5.75
C MET A 479 -7.18 11.57 -5.82
N PHE A 480 -6.50 11.14 -6.88
CA PHE A 480 -5.05 11.31 -7.03
C PHE A 480 -4.63 12.78 -7.23
N GLY A 481 -5.42 13.56 -7.99
CA GLY A 481 -5.16 14.98 -8.13
C GLY A 481 -5.57 15.83 -6.92
N GLY A 482 -6.33 15.26 -5.99
CA GLY A 482 -6.85 16.00 -4.82
C GLY A 482 -6.19 15.63 -3.49
N SER A 483 -5.88 14.36 -3.25
CA SER A 483 -5.38 13.93 -1.94
C SER A 483 -4.07 14.63 -1.52
N PRO A 484 -3.02 14.75 -2.37
CA PRO A 484 -1.81 15.46 -1.97
C PRO A 484 -2.03 16.97 -1.83
N LEU A 485 -2.78 17.56 -2.78
CA LEU A 485 -2.92 19.02 -2.85
C LEU A 485 -3.99 19.61 -1.92
N ILE A 486 -4.97 18.81 -1.50
CA ILE A 486 -6.10 19.28 -0.67
C ILE A 486 -5.98 18.79 0.77
N GLU A 487 -5.65 17.51 0.96
CA GLU A 487 -5.57 16.87 2.27
C GLU A 487 -4.13 16.79 2.80
N GLY A 488 -3.11 17.02 1.93
CA GLY A 488 -1.70 16.86 2.28
C GLY A 488 -1.38 15.42 2.69
N VAL A 489 -1.91 14.45 1.93
CA VAL A 489 -1.63 13.03 2.16
C VAL A 489 -1.51 12.29 0.83
N HIS A 490 -0.61 11.34 0.79
CA HIS A 490 -0.45 10.47 -0.37
C HIS A 490 -1.74 9.68 -0.67
N PRO A 491 -2.09 9.38 -1.96
CA PRO A 491 -3.28 8.61 -2.30
C PRO A 491 -3.40 7.26 -1.58
N LEU A 492 -2.29 6.59 -1.27
CA LEU A 492 -2.28 5.35 -0.49
C LEU A 492 -2.75 5.51 0.96
N GLN A 493 -2.67 6.73 1.50
CA GLN A 493 -3.06 7.07 2.87
C GLN A 493 -4.43 7.77 2.92
N PHE A 494 -4.99 8.04 1.76
CA PHE A 494 -6.26 8.75 1.63
C PHE A 494 -7.44 7.94 2.16
N GLY A 495 -8.47 8.67 2.52
CA GLY A 495 -9.77 8.14 2.88
C GLY A 495 -10.85 9.20 2.74
N TYR A 496 -12.08 8.79 2.97
CA TYR A 496 -13.22 9.69 2.86
C TYR A 496 -13.55 10.30 4.23
N VAL A 497 -13.73 11.62 4.26
CA VAL A 497 -14.05 12.45 5.43
C VAL A 497 -13.01 12.30 6.54
N ARG A 498 -12.01 13.19 6.50
CA ARG A 498 -10.91 13.19 7.47
C ARG A 498 -11.38 13.49 8.89
N ARG A 499 -10.97 12.66 9.83
CA ARG A 499 -11.20 12.85 11.26
C ARG A 499 -9.93 13.42 11.89
N LYS A 500 -10.06 14.52 12.64
CA LYS A 500 -9.02 14.99 13.58
C LYS A 500 -9.62 14.93 14.98
N VAL A 501 -9.07 14.06 15.82
CA VAL A 501 -9.52 13.90 17.21
C VAL A 501 -8.59 14.70 18.09
N ARG A 502 -9.12 15.72 18.79
CA ARG A 502 -8.36 16.67 19.58
C ARG A 502 -7.36 16.02 20.56
N THR A 503 -7.75 14.90 21.15
CA THR A 503 -6.96 14.16 22.14
C THR A 503 -6.04 13.08 21.53
N SER A 504 -6.22 12.75 20.26
CA SER A 504 -5.35 11.80 19.52
C SER A 504 -4.21 12.56 18.86
N ARG A 505 -3.30 13.06 19.67
CA ARG A 505 -2.14 13.83 19.25
C ARG A 505 -0.86 13.11 19.66
N ARG A 506 0.23 13.34 18.93
CA ARG A 506 1.54 12.75 19.16
C ARG A 506 2.01 13.02 20.60
N TYR A 507 2.63 12.02 21.22
CA TYR A 507 3.16 12.11 22.57
C TYR A 507 4.13 13.31 22.72
N GLY A 508 4.03 14.01 23.83
CA GLY A 508 4.81 15.23 24.07
C GLY A 508 4.24 16.50 23.44
N MET A 509 3.32 16.42 22.48
CA MET A 509 2.67 17.62 21.94
C MET A 509 1.48 18.08 22.81
N PRO A 510 1.31 19.40 23.01
CA PRO A 510 0.23 19.93 23.84
C PRO A 510 -1.14 19.70 23.20
N ILE A 511 -2.12 19.33 24.01
CA ILE A 511 -3.51 19.22 23.57
C ILE A 511 -4.10 20.62 23.45
N VAL A 512 -4.55 21.00 22.25
CA VAL A 512 -5.11 22.33 21.97
C VAL A 512 -6.39 22.56 22.76
N ASN A 513 -6.60 23.78 23.25
CA ASN A 513 -7.82 24.18 23.97
C ASN A 513 -9.07 23.90 23.09
N PRO A 514 -10.14 23.29 23.60
CA PRO A 514 -11.33 22.97 22.82
C PRO A 514 -11.98 24.23 22.19
N LEU A 515 -11.95 25.38 22.85
CA LEU A 515 -12.49 26.65 22.31
C LEU A 515 -11.73 27.17 21.08
N ILE A 516 -10.48 26.74 20.89
CA ILE A 516 -9.67 27.04 19.71
C ILE A 516 -9.80 25.92 18.68
N PHE A 517 -9.70 24.67 19.14
CA PHE A 517 -9.68 23.50 18.25
C PHE A 517 -10.94 23.35 17.43
N TYR A 518 -12.14 23.41 18.04
CA TYR A 518 -13.38 23.13 17.33
C TYR A 518 -13.76 24.20 16.30
N PRO A 519 -13.66 25.50 16.56
CA PRO A 519 -13.88 26.53 15.53
C PRO A 519 -12.87 26.42 14.37
N TRP A 520 -11.59 26.22 14.69
CA TRP A 520 -10.55 26.01 13.67
C TRP A 520 -10.88 24.78 12.81
N ARG A 521 -11.26 23.67 13.44
CA ARG A 521 -11.59 22.42 12.71
C ARG A 521 -12.82 22.57 11.82
N LEU A 522 -13.84 23.30 12.23
CA LEU A 522 -15.01 23.59 11.40
C LEU A 522 -14.61 24.41 10.16
N PHE A 523 -13.79 25.43 10.34
CA PHE A 523 -13.27 26.25 9.24
C PHE A 523 -12.43 25.41 8.27
N ASP A 524 -11.48 24.64 8.79
CA ASP A 524 -10.61 23.73 8.02
C ASP A 524 -11.44 22.74 7.21
N LEU A 525 -12.45 22.12 7.82
CA LEU A 525 -13.36 21.18 7.13
C LEU A 525 -14.14 21.88 6.00
N ALA A 526 -14.68 23.07 6.25
CA ALA A 526 -15.42 23.82 5.25
C ALA A 526 -14.54 24.23 4.07
N ALA A 527 -13.32 24.70 4.36
CA ALA A 527 -12.34 25.08 3.34
C ALA A 527 -11.90 23.87 2.49
N THR A 528 -11.63 22.75 3.14
CA THR A 528 -11.27 21.48 2.48
C THR A 528 -12.41 20.98 1.58
N MET A 529 -13.64 20.96 2.10
CA MET A 529 -14.83 20.61 1.29
C MET A 529 -15.01 21.54 0.10
N GLY A 530 -14.78 22.85 0.27
CA GLY A 530 -14.82 23.82 -0.81
C GLY A 530 -13.82 23.51 -1.93
N ARG A 531 -12.58 23.19 -1.58
CA ARG A 531 -11.53 22.77 -2.55
C ARG A 531 -11.91 21.47 -3.27
N TRP A 532 -12.41 20.47 -2.56
CA TRP A 532 -12.91 19.22 -3.16
C TRP A 532 -14.06 19.47 -4.14
N LEU A 533 -15.04 20.30 -3.77
CA LEU A 533 -16.15 20.63 -4.65
C LEU A 533 -15.69 21.37 -5.92
N GLN A 534 -14.70 22.25 -5.82
CA GLN A 534 -14.12 22.92 -6.98
C GLN A 534 -13.45 21.91 -7.93
N LEU A 535 -12.63 21.00 -7.38
CA LEU A 535 -11.97 19.95 -8.16
C LEU A 535 -12.98 19.01 -8.85
N VAL A 536 -13.97 18.52 -8.09
CA VAL A 536 -15.04 17.66 -8.64
C VAL A 536 -15.82 18.37 -9.75
N ARG A 537 -16.18 19.66 -9.56
CA ARG A 537 -16.87 20.45 -10.59
C ARG A 537 -16.01 20.66 -11.84
N ARG A 538 -14.72 20.92 -11.66
CA ARG A 538 -13.76 21.02 -12.77
C ARG A 538 -13.72 19.72 -13.57
N ASN A 539 -13.49 18.60 -12.90
CA ASN A 539 -13.35 17.30 -13.55
C ASN A 539 -14.67 16.83 -14.20
N ARG A 540 -15.84 17.13 -13.60
CA ARG A 540 -17.15 16.87 -14.24
C ARG A 540 -17.35 17.67 -15.52
N ARG A 541 -16.91 18.95 -15.58
CA ARG A 541 -16.96 19.75 -16.81
C ARG A 541 -16.06 19.16 -17.89
N ILE A 542 -14.87 18.68 -17.53
CA ILE A 542 -13.97 17.99 -18.46
C ILE A 542 -14.65 16.72 -18.99
N GLN A 543 -15.17 15.88 -18.10
CA GLN A 543 -15.88 14.66 -18.49
C GLN A 543 -17.05 14.96 -19.45
N ALA A 544 -17.86 15.96 -19.15
CA ALA A 544 -18.99 16.34 -20.00
C ALA A 544 -18.53 16.81 -21.40
N ARG A 545 -17.41 17.54 -21.51
CA ARG A 545 -16.83 17.92 -22.81
C ARG A 545 -16.40 16.70 -23.61
N VAL A 546 -15.69 15.76 -22.97
CA VAL A 546 -15.24 14.51 -23.62
C VAL A 546 -16.44 13.67 -24.08
N GLU A 547 -17.50 13.60 -23.27
CA GLU A 547 -18.71 12.84 -23.62
C GLU A 547 -19.52 13.48 -24.74
N ALA A 548 -19.52 14.82 -24.85
CA ALA A 548 -20.21 15.57 -25.89
C ALA A 548 -19.46 15.56 -27.22
N ASP A 549 -18.18 15.20 -27.26
CA ASP A 549 -17.38 15.18 -28.49
C ASP A 549 -17.85 14.05 -29.43
N PRO A 550 -18.36 14.35 -30.63
CA PRO A 550 -18.76 13.33 -31.59
C PRO A 550 -17.62 12.41 -32.02
N ALA A 551 -16.38 12.92 -32.03
CA ALA A 551 -15.18 12.21 -32.44
C ALA A 551 -14.51 11.42 -31.27
N ARG A 552 -15.12 11.37 -30.07
CA ARG A 552 -14.51 10.75 -28.88
C ARG A 552 -14.07 9.31 -29.06
N MET A 553 -14.74 8.54 -29.94
CA MET A 553 -14.40 7.13 -30.19
C MET A 553 -13.27 6.95 -31.20
N SER A 554 -12.91 7.99 -31.94
CA SER A 554 -11.80 8.01 -32.89
C SER A 554 -10.57 8.77 -32.36
N TYR A 555 -10.57 9.12 -31.06
CA TYR A 555 -9.44 9.80 -30.46
C TYR A 555 -8.18 8.93 -30.54
N MET A 556 -7.11 9.50 -31.03
CA MET A 556 -5.80 8.89 -31.14
C MET A 556 -4.74 9.91 -30.79
N ASP A 557 -3.76 9.51 -30.02
CA ASP A 557 -2.56 10.30 -29.72
C ASP A 557 -1.33 9.38 -29.73
N GLU A 558 -0.15 9.95 -29.47
CA GLU A 558 1.12 9.22 -29.51
C GLU A 558 1.12 7.98 -28.58
N ALA A 559 0.58 8.13 -27.37
CA ALA A 559 0.53 7.03 -26.40
C ALA A 559 -0.35 5.84 -26.84
N LEU A 560 -1.37 6.11 -27.66
CA LEU A 560 -2.27 5.08 -28.19
C LEU A 560 -1.83 4.53 -29.55
N THR A 561 -0.87 5.18 -30.20
CA THR A 561 -0.33 4.72 -31.49
C THR A 561 0.31 3.34 -31.29
N PRO A 562 -0.06 2.32 -32.10
CA PRO A 562 0.49 0.98 -31.98
C PRO A 562 2.01 0.99 -32.09
N THR A 563 2.68 0.28 -31.18
CA THR A 563 4.11 0.03 -31.32
C THR A 563 4.35 -0.89 -32.51
N THR A 564 4.97 -0.35 -33.58
CA THR A 564 5.37 -1.16 -34.73
C THR A 564 6.72 -1.81 -34.47
N SER A 565 6.87 -3.06 -34.85
CA SER A 565 8.14 -3.77 -34.74
C SER A 565 9.24 -3.01 -35.48
N GLY A 566 10.10 -2.31 -34.76
CA GLY A 566 11.23 -1.54 -35.28
C GLY A 566 11.12 -0.02 -35.17
N ALA A 567 9.97 0.56 -34.83
CA ALA A 567 9.89 1.97 -34.42
C ALA A 567 10.41 2.11 -32.99
N ILE A 568 11.37 2.96 -32.76
CA ILE A 568 11.83 3.34 -31.43
C ILE A 568 10.93 4.47 -30.96
N ASP A 569 10.31 4.33 -29.79
CA ASP A 569 9.54 5.41 -29.18
C ASP A 569 10.44 6.64 -28.98
N HIS A 570 9.93 7.83 -29.25
CA HIS A 570 10.71 9.08 -29.16
C HIS A 570 11.39 9.24 -27.79
N PHE A 571 10.73 8.87 -26.70
CA PHE A 571 11.34 8.95 -25.37
C PHE A 571 12.53 7.98 -25.20
N VAL A 572 12.55 6.87 -25.93
CA VAL A 572 13.70 5.94 -25.95
C VAL A 572 14.89 6.59 -26.64
N GLU A 573 14.66 7.41 -27.68
CA GLU A 573 15.70 8.18 -28.34
C GLU A 573 16.35 9.20 -27.41
N VAL A 574 15.57 9.83 -26.52
CA VAL A 574 16.07 10.78 -25.50
C VAL A 574 17.07 10.13 -24.56
N PHE A 575 16.97 8.81 -24.35
CA PHE A 575 17.86 8.03 -23.48
C PHE A 575 18.74 7.05 -24.26
N ALA A 576 18.86 7.17 -25.57
CA ALA A 576 19.58 6.20 -26.41
C ALA A 576 21.04 6.00 -26.00
N ASP A 577 21.71 7.05 -25.56
CA ASP A 577 23.08 7.06 -25.04
C ASP A 577 23.24 6.35 -23.69
N LYS A 578 22.14 6.20 -22.94
CA LYS A 578 22.09 5.59 -21.61
C LYS A 578 21.60 4.14 -21.61
N ILE A 579 21.17 3.64 -22.78
CA ILE A 579 20.69 2.25 -22.92
C ILE A 579 21.90 1.35 -23.19
N PRO A 580 22.17 0.32 -22.35
CA PRO A 580 23.27 -0.62 -22.61
C PRO A 580 23.09 -1.33 -23.96
N ASN A 581 24.15 -1.41 -24.75
CA ASN A 581 24.22 -2.07 -26.06
C ASN A 581 24.07 -3.61 -25.94
N THR A 582 23.00 -4.11 -25.38
CA THR A 582 22.78 -5.56 -25.15
C THR A 582 21.95 -6.26 -26.23
N HIS A 583 21.42 -5.51 -27.20
CA HIS A 583 20.67 -6.07 -28.32
C HIS A 583 21.30 -5.55 -29.63
N GLY A 584 21.98 -6.38 -30.33
CA GLY A 584 22.72 -6.15 -31.58
C GLY A 584 21.96 -5.49 -32.75
N ARG A 585 21.35 -4.35 -32.49
CA ARG A 585 20.85 -3.39 -33.47
C ARG A 585 21.62 -2.09 -33.26
N PRO A 586 22.38 -1.63 -34.28
CA PRO A 586 23.00 -0.33 -34.20
C PRO A 586 21.92 0.75 -34.20
N VAL A 587 21.87 1.56 -33.13
CA VAL A 587 21.21 2.88 -33.21
C VAL A 587 22.09 3.71 -34.15
N GLN A 588 21.74 3.82 -35.41
CA GLN A 588 22.38 4.78 -36.30
C GLN A 588 21.95 6.18 -35.85
N PRO A 589 22.91 7.06 -35.54
CA PRO A 589 22.56 8.47 -35.33
C PRO A 589 21.98 9.01 -36.62
N VAL A 590 20.79 9.62 -36.53
CA VAL A 590 20.24 10.40 -37.64
C VAL A 590 21.26 11.51 -37.94
N ALA A 591 21.90 11.44 -39.09
CA ALA A 591 22.76 12.49 -39.58
C ALA A 591 21.97 13.78 -39.64
N ALA A 592 22.44 14.82 -38.92
CA ALA A 592 21.94 16.16 -39.05
C ALA A 592 21.93 16.55 -40.53
N ALA A 593 20.77 16.68 -41.12
CA ALA A 593 20.63 17.24 -42.46
C ALA A 593 21.04 18.72 -42.39
N GLY A 594 22.25 18.99 -42.74
CA GLY A 594 22.73 20.32 -43.05
C GLY A 594 22.23 20.72 -44.44
N GLY A 595 21.68 21.94 -44.52
CA GLY A 595 21.26 22.60 -45.73
C GLY A 595 20.51 23.88 -45.38
#